data_77900d284ba1942c41c349558f4e8b5e
#
_entry.id   77900d284ba1942c41c349558f4e8b5e
#
_cell.length_a   1.000
_cell.length_b   1.000
_cell.length_c   1.000
_cell.angle_alpha   90.00
_cell.angle_beta   90.00
_cell.angle_gamma   90.00
#
_symmetry.space_group_name_H-M   'P 1'
#
loop_
_entity.id
_entity.type
_entity.pdbx_description
1 polymer ?
#
loop_
_entity_poly.entity_id
_entity_poly.type
_entity_poly.pdbx_seq_one_letter_code
_entity_poly.pdbx_strand_id
1 'polypeptide(L)'
;MEGINQELPPPLDSEYLEVAWGVEKSGELHKPLWIARPKPQDFDVKFEMLYCGICHSDVHNVKNEWGPCHFPCVAGHELLGRVTEVGSKVTKFKV
;
A
#
# COMPACT_ATOMS: atom_id res chain seq x y z
N MET A 1 6.18 14.54 5.78
CA MET A 1 6.46 13.69 6.95
C MET A 1 7.96 13.74 7.24
N GLU A 2 8.32 14.19 8.42
CA GLU A 2 9.72 14.26 8.82
C GLU A 2 10.32 12.87 9.00
N GLY A 3 11.62 12.74 8.76
CA GLY A 3 12.36 11.49 8.94
C GLY A 3 12.29 10.51 7.77
N ILE A 4 11.49 10.78 6.74
CA ILE A 4 11.52 9.97 5.52
C ILE A 4 12.61 10.52 4.62
N ASN A 5 13.65 9.70 4.43
CA ASN A 5 14.79 10.03 3.56
C ASN A 5 14.83 9.04 2.40
N GLN A 6 13.91 9.21 1.47
CA GLN A 6 13.72 8.29 0.34
C GLN A 6 13.65 9.09 -0.95
N GLU A 7 14.48 8.72 -1.90
CA GLU A 7 14.41 9.27 -3.25
C GLU A 7 13.42 8.44 -4.07
N LEU A 8 12.49 9.13 -4.72
CA LEU A 8 11.53 8.53 -5.63
C LEU A 8 11.56 9.26 -6.96
N PRO A 9 11.38 8.55 -8.08
CA PRO A 9 11.08 9.22 -9.33
C PRO A 9 9.74 9.96 -9.21
N PRO A 10 9.51 11.04 -9.97
CA PRO A 10 8.22 11.71 -9.97
C PRO A 10 7.12 10.74 -10.40
N PRO A 11 5.91 10.80 -9.78
CA PRO A 11 4.82 9.91 -10.17
C PRO A 11 4.35 10.22 -11.59
N LEU A 12 3.83 9.20 -12.26
CA LEU A 12 3.15 9.36 -13.54
C LEU A 12 1.84 10.13 -13.35
N ASP A 13 1.28 10.70 -14.42
CA ASP A 13 -0.01 11.41 -14.36
C ASP A 13 -1.15 10.52 -13.87
N SER A 14 -1.05 9.21 -14.09
CA SER A 14 -2.01 8.20 -13.63
C SER A 14 -1.76 7.72 -12.21
N GLU A 15 -0.82 8.31 -11.49
CA GLU A 15 -0.41 7.90 -10.15
C GLU A 15 -0.48 9.05 -9.17
N TYR A 16 -0.44 8.71 -7.87
CA TYR A 16 -0.27 9.66 -6.78
C TYR A 16 0.68 9.07 -5.74
N LEU A 17 1.30 9.94 -4.94
CA LEU A 17 2.20 9.52 -3.88
C LEU A 17 1.45 9.37 -2.55
N GLU A 18 1.82 8.35 -1.81
CA GLU A 18 1.23 8.04 -0.51
C GLU A 18 2.30 7.49 0.42
N VAL A 19 2.13 7.72 1.73
CA VAL A 19 2.99 7.14 2.75
C VAL A 19 2.39 5.83 3.23
N ALA A 20 3.22 4.80 3.28
CA ALA A 20 2.84 3.49 3.81
C ALA A 20 3.93 2.96 4.74
N TRP A 21 3.57 2.04 5.62
CA TRP A 21 4.53 1.33 6.46
C TRP A 21 4.99 0.06 5.75
N GLY A 22 6.28 -0.03 5.52
CA GLY A 22 6.84 -1.17 4.81
C GLY A 22 8.33 -1.33 5.05
N VAL A 23 8.95 -2.22 4.28
CA VAL A 23 10.37 -2.51 4.34
C VAL A 23 10.99 -2.34 2.96
N GLU A 24 12.19 -1.77 2.90
CA GLU A 24 12.92 -1.63 1.63
C GLU A 24 13.70 -2.90 1.27
N LYS A 25 14.09 -3.68 2.27
CA LYS A 25 14.84 -4.92 2.11
C LYS A 25 14.28 -6.01 3.02
N SER A 26 14.48 -7.26 2.63
CA SER A 26 14.09 -8.41 3.43
C SER A 26 14.67 -8.34 4.84
N GLY A 27 13.82 -8.57 5.84
CA GLY A 27 14.24 -8.65 7.25
C GLY A 27 14.45 -7.31 7.96
N GLU A 28 14.25 -6.19 7.30
CA GLU A 28 14.31 -4.88 7.96
C GLU A 28 13.10 -4.63 8.87
N LEU A 29 13.26 -3.72 9.81
CA LEU A 29 12.12 -3.20 10.56
C LEU A 29 11.25 -2.32 9.67
N HIS A 30 9.94 -2.34 9.89
CA HIS A 30 9.01 -1.50 9.17
C HIS A 30 9.27 -0.02 9.45
N LYS A 31 9.14 0.79 8.41
CA LYS A 31 9.31 2.23 8.48
C LYS A 31 8.33 2.90 7.50
N PRO A 32 8.03 4.21 7.68
CA PRO A 32 7.25 4.93 6.70
C PRO A 32 8.03 5.06 5.38
N LEU A 33 7.34 4.76 4.28
CA LEU A 33 7.88 4.84 2.92
C LEU A 33 6.91 5.62 2.05
N TRP A 34 7.45 6.41 1.12
CA TRP A 34 6.67 6.96 0.02
C TRP A 34 6.49 5.90 -1.06
N ILE A 35 5.27 5.70 -1.50
CA ILE A 35 4.94 4.79 -2.60
C ILE A 35 4.09 5.50 -3.64
N ALA A 36 4.26 5.12 -4.90
CA ALA A 36 3.40 5.57 -5.98
C ALA A 36 2.23 4.60 -6.13
N ARG A 37 1.02 5.13 -6.07
CA ARG A 37 -0.21 4.34 -6.19
C ARG A 37 -0.94 4.74 -7.45
N PRO A 38 -1.57 3.79 -8.16
CA PRO A 38 -2.41 4.13 -9.30
C PRO A 38 -3.66 4.88 -8.85
N LYS A 39 -4.05 5.90 -9.62
CA LYS A 39 -5.33 6.55 -9.39
C LYS A 39 -6.47 5.57 -9.71
N PRO A 40 -7.60 5.63 -8.98
CA PRO A 40 -8.73 4.72 -9.24
C PRO A 40 -9.23 4.82 -10.67
N GLN A 41 -9.44 3.65 -11.28
CA GLN A 41 -10.03 3.51 -12.61
C GLN A 41 -11.51 3.15 -12.49
N ASP A 42 -12.18 2.85 -13.60
CA ASP A 42 -13.64 2.69 -13.66
C ASP A 42 -14.22 1.66 -12.68
N PHE A 43 -13.50 0.58 -12.43
CA PHE A 43 -13.95 -0.51 -11.54
C PHE A 43 -13.23 -0.53 -10.19
N ASP A 44 -12.40 0.44 -9.91
CA ASP A 44 -11.61 0.48 -8.68
C ASP A 44 -12.35 1.14 -7.53
N VAL A 45 -12.02 0.71 -6.32
CA VAL A 45 -12.48 1.30 -5.07
C VAL A 45 -11.26 1.75 -4.28
N LYS A 46 -11.28 2.99 -3.84
CA LYS A 46 -10.27 3.53 -2.94
C LYS A 46 -10.88 3.70 -1.56
N PHE A 47 -10.16 3.29 -0.52
CA PHE A 47 -10.62 3.47 0.85
C PHE A 47 -9.49 3.92 1.75
N GLU A 48 -9.86 4.67 2.78
CA GLU A 48 -8.96 5.07 3.85
C GLU A 48 -8.78 3.89 4.80
N MET A 49 -7.54 3.49 5.05
CA MET A 49 -7.23 2.40 5.98
C MET A 49 -7.51 2.86 7.41
N LEU A 50 -8.35 2.11 8.12
CA LEU A 50 -8.63 2.35 9.55
C LEU A 50 -7.89 1.34 10.42
N TYR A 51 -7.88 0.08 10.03
CA TYR A 51 -7.21 -1.00 10.76
C TYR A 51 -6.60 -1.98 9.78
N CYS A 52 -5.42 -2.48 10.13
CA CYS A 52 -4.78 -3.58 9.42
C CYS A 52 -4.36 -4.63 10.45
N GLY A 53 -5.03 -5.78 10.45
CA GLY A 53 -4.71 -6.88 11.34
C GLY A 53 -3.35 -7.47 11.00
N ILE A 54 -2.64 -7.95 12.02
CA ILE A 54 -1.34 -8.59 11.84
C ILE A 54 -1.54 -10.09 11.66
N CYS A 55 -1.01 -10.62 10.56
CA CYS A 55 -1.03 -12.05 10.27
C CYS A 55 0.41 -12.53 10.04
N HIS A 56 0.68 -13.79 10.39
CA HIS A 56 2.03 -14.34 10.22
C HIS A 56 2.47 -14.38 8.75
N SER A 57 1.54 -14.45 7.82
CA SER A 57 1.83 -14.37 6.39
C SER A 57 2.49 -13.03 6.00
N ASP A 58 2.20 -11.95 6.71
CA ASP A 58 2.84 -10.66 6.49
C ASP A 58 4.33 -10.74 6.87
N VAL A 59 4.65 -11.47 7.93
CA VAL A 59 6.04 -11.73 8.34
C VAL A 59 6.79 -12.53 7.28
N HIS A 60 6.16 -13.57 6.73
CA HIS A 60 6.75 -14.36 5.65
C HIS A 60 7.02 -13.51 4.41
N ASN A 61 6.13 -12.60 4.07
CA ASN A 61 6.31 -11.72 2.92
C ASN A 61 7.49 -10.77 3.11
N VAL A 62 7.58 -10.09 4.26
CA VAL A 62 8.68 -9.12 4.49
C VAL A 62 10.03 -9.80 4.66
N LYS A 63 10.06 -11.06 5.09
CA LYS A 63 11.26 -11.87 5.15
C LYS A 63 11.59 -12.60 3.85
N ASN A 64 10.73 -12.47 2.85
CA ASN A 64 10.89 -13.13 1.54
C ASN A 64 10.98 -14.66 1.64
N GLU A 65 10.18 -15.26 2.54
CA GLU A 65 10.22 -16.70 2.82
C GLU A 65 9.37 -17.55 1.88
N TRP A 66 8.37 -16.96 1.24
CA TRP A 66 7.42 -17.68 0.38
C TRP A 66 7.66 -17.51 -1.12
N GLY A 67 8.81 -17.02 -1.49
CA GLY A 67 9.14 -16.77 -2.88
C GLY A 67 9.39 -15.29 -3.12
N PRO A 68 9.60 -14.88 -4.37
CA PRO A 68 10.01 -13.52 -4.66
C PRO A 68 8.94 -12.52 -4.24
N CYS A 69 9.31 -11.64 -3.33
CA CYS A 69 8.54 -10.45 -2.99
C CYS A 69 9.24 -9.25 -3.63
N HIS A 70 8.44 -8.33 -4.16
CA HIS A 70 8.99 -7.09 -4.69
C HIS A 70 9.23 -6.11 -3.54
N PHE A 71 10.44 -5.58 -3.47
CA PHE A 71 10.80 -4.56 -2.49
C PHE A 71 10.91 -3.20 -3.17
N PRO A 72 10.52 -2.12 -2.49
CA PRO A 72 9.99 -2.05 -1.13
C PRO A 72 8.66 -2.80 -0.99
N CYS A 73 8.47 -3.47 0.15
CA CYS A 73 7.29 -4.30 0.42
C CYS A 73 6.43 -3.67 1.49
N VAL A 74 5.16 -3.47 1.17
CA VAL A 74 4.12 -3.05 2.13
C VAL A 74 3.18 -4.23 2.31
N ALA A 75 3.40 -5.02 3.37
CA ALA A 75 2.61 -6.20 3.64
C ALA A 75 1.33 -5.87 4.41
N GLY A 76 0.31 -6.68 4.24
CA GLY A 76 -0.96 -6.60 4.95
C GLY A 76 -2.12 -7.06 4.06
N HIS A 77 -3.08 -7.76 4.67
CA HIS A 77 -4.24 -8.27 3.95
C HIS A 77 -5.52 -8.35 4.79
N GLU A 78 -5.41 -8.14 6.10
CA GLU A 78 -6.58 -8.10 6.99
C GLU A 78 -7.00 -6.64 7.18
N LEU A 79 -7.69 -6.09 6.18
CA LEU A 79 -7.88 -4.66 6.02
C LEU A 79 -9.31 -4.24 6.34
N LEU A 80 -9.45 -3.21 7.15
CA LEU A 80 -10.72 -2.54 7.42
C LEU A 80 -10.55 -1.05 7.11
N GLY A 81 -11.41 -0.52 6.27
CA GLY A 81 -11.32 0.87 5.87
C GLY A 81 -12.66 1.50 5.54
N ARG A 82 -12.63 2.78 5.22
CA ARG A 82 -13.80 3.54 4.79
C ARG A 82 -13.61 3.97 3.34
N VAL A 83 -14.59 3.67 2.50
CA VAL A 83 -14.55 4.02 1.07
C VAL A 83 -14.53 5.55 0.92
N THR A 84 -13.55 6.06 0.19
CA THR A 84 -13.36 7.49 -0.07
C THR A 84 -13.62 7.85 -1.54
N GLU A 85 -13.44 6.91 -2.46
CA GLU A 85 -13.61 7.14 -3.88
C GLU A 85 -13.98 5.83 -4.57
N VAL A 86 -14.88 5.90 -5.54
CA VAL A 86 -15.27 4.76 -6.37
C VAL A 86 -15.15 5.13 -7.83
N GLY A 87 -14.75 4.18 -8.67
CA GLY A 87 -14.73 4.35 -10.11
C GLY A 87 -16.13 4.46 -10.69
N SER A 88 -16.21 4.99 -11.91
CA SER A 88 -17.48 5.30 -12.57
C SER A 88 -18.41 4.10 -12.81
N LYS A 89 -17.85 2.89 -12.84
CA LYS A 89 -18.59 1.64 -13.08
C LYS A 89 -18.76 0.77 -11.84
N VAL A 90 -18.40 1.28 -10.67
CA VAL A 90 -18.56 0.57 -9.39
C VAL A 90 -20.02 0.67 -8.94
N THR A 91 -20.64 -0.48 -8.67
CA THR A 91 -22.05 -0.57 -8.24
C THR A 91 -22.23 -1.16 -6.84
N LYS A 92 -21.27 -1.96 -6.37
CA LYS A 92 -21.37 -2.66 -5.07
C LYS A 92 -21.00 -1.80 -3.87
N PHE A 93 -20.23 -0.73 -4.10
CA PHE A 93 -19.71 0.14 -3.04
C PHE A 93 -20.03 1.59 -3.36
N LYS A 94 -20.13 2.38 -2.32
CA LYS A 94 -20.31 3.83 -2.42
C LYS A 94 -19.52 4.52 -1.31
N VAL A 95 -19.21 5.75 -1.55
CA VAL A 95 -18.58 6.61 -0.53
C VAL A 95 -19.50 6.79 0.68
#